data_3feecaea5dc57024aa430217cd9445a5
#
_entry.id   3feecaea5dc57024aa430217cd9445a5
#
_cell.length_a   1.000
_cell.length_b   1.000
_cell.length_c   1.000
_cell.angle_alpha   90.00
_cell.angle_beta   90.00
_cell.angle_gamma   90.00
#
_symmetry.space_group_name_H-M   'P 1'
#
loop_
_entity.id
_entity.type
_entity.pdbx_description
1 polymer ?
#
loop_
_entity_poly.entity_id
_entity_poly.type
_entity_poly.pdbx_seq_one_letter_code
_entity_poly.pdbx_strand_id
1 'polypeptide(L)'
;MSSVAKDMSLVKVGFYSPENMDFSVMVKEMSSAADFDAVMIADSGNRLKSMASMFAYNDIMYPDVLFLGTSAWDNTNLSKETILYHGVYPMVSKSYGTYFTDKYKETFGEQPKSIYSFAYDSVLLASVLSTKDRNDLDAALTGKSGFIGVNGFFKILPTGQSYHSLEMLEITKDGPKVVSKADNRNSDYVDSEIDIRYIPYEKLPKFYGKSSSEVLKWLYNN
;
A
#
# COMPACT_ATOMS: atom_id res chain seq x y z
N MET A 1 -13.30 12.64 4.77
CA MET A 1 -13.22 11.18 4.97
C MET A 1 -14.53 10.58 4.53
N SER A 2 -14.50 9.59 3.65
CA SER A 2 -15.72 8.84 3.41
C SER A 2 -16.10 8.14 4.73
N SER A 3 -17.39 8.00 5.00
CA SER A 3 -17.93 7.33 6.18
C SER A 3 -17.37 5.92 6.38
N VAL A 4 -16.92 5.27 5.32
CA VAL A 4 -16.38 3.90 5.30
C VAL A 4 -15.18 3.69 6.23
N ALA A 5 -14.28 4.67 6.36
CA ALA A 5 -13.08 4.49 7.20
C ALA A 5 -13.38 4.60 8.72
N LYS A 6 -14.55 5.18 9.11
CA LYS A 6 -14.96 5.25 10.51
C LYS A 6 -15.55 3.95 11.04
N ASP A 7 -15.98 3.06 10.14
CA ASP A 7 -16.67 1.82 10.47
C ASP A 7 -15.72 0.59 10.41
N MET A 8 -14.44 0.79 10.11
CA MET A 8 -13.44 -0.29 10.08
C MET A 8 -12.82 -0.50 11.46
N SER A 9 -12.82 -1.75 11.93
CA SER A 9 -12.12 -2.15 13.15
C SER A 9 -11.01 -3.15 12.83
N LEU A 10 -9.84 -2.96 13.45
CA LEU A 10 -8.75 -3.92 13.39
C LEU A 10 -8.95 -4.98 14.45
N VAL A 11 -9.36 -6.19 14.03
CA VAL A 11 -9.69 -7.29 14.93
C VAL A 11 -8.43 -7.98 15.45
N LYS A 12 -7.48 -8.29 14.57
CA LYS A 12 -6.25 -9.01 14.92
C LYS A 12 -5.10 -8.71 13.96
N VAL A 13 -3.87 -8.80 14.45
CA VAL A 13 -2.64 -8.69 13.66
C VAL A 13 -1.78 -9.91 13.89
N GLY A 14 -1.34 -10.55 12.81
CA GLY A 14 -0.38 -11.66 12.82
C GLY A 14 1.00 -11.19 12.38
N PHE A 15 2.04 -11.64 13.10
CA PHE A 15 3.43 -11.38 12.76
C PHE A 15 4.17 -12.69 12.51
N TYR A 16 5.03 -12.69 11.54
CA TYR A 16 5.85 -13.85 11.18
C TYR A 16 7.27 -13.42 10.78
N SER A 17 8.21 -14.36 10.96
CA SER A 17 9.59 -14.13 10.51
C SER A 17 9.68 -14.11 8.98
N PRO A 18 10.49 -13.22 8.39
CA PRO A 18 10.80 -13.25 6.95
C PRO A 18 11.36 -14.61 6.46
N GLU A 19 11.98 -15.36 7.33
CA GLU A 19 12.60 -16.65 7.02
C GLU A 19 11.62 -17.83 7.20
N ASN A 20 10.49 -17.61 7.88
CA ASN A 20 9.52 -18.65 8.14
C ASN A 20 8.52 -18.78 6.98
N MET A 21 8.38 -19.99 6.45
CA MET A 21 7.38 -20.37 5.44
C MET A 21 6.21 -21.16 6.02
N ASP A 22 6.27 -21.52 7.31
CA ASP A 22 5.16 -22.17 8.00
C ASP A 22 4.30 -21.11 8.71
N PHE A 23 3.14 -20.83 8.14
CA PHE A 23 2.17 -19.88 8.66
C PHE A 23 1.03 -20.55 9.43
N SER A 24 1.08 -21.87 9.62
CA SER A 24 -0.05 -22.66 10.13
C SER A 24 -0.53 -22.21 11.50
N VAL A 25 0.39 -21.97 12.43
CA VAL A 25 0.05 -21.52 13.79
C VAL A 25 -0.57 -20.13 13.75
N MET A 26 0.06 -19.19 13.05
CA MET A 26 -0.44 -17.83 12.94
C MET A 26 -1.82 -17.77 12.27
N VAL A 27 -2.00 -18.47 11.14
CA VAL A 27 -3.29 -18.49 10.43
C VAL A 27 -4.37 -19.13 11.31
N LYS A 28 -4.08 -20.23 12.01
CA LYS A 28 -5.02 -20.86 12.93
C LYS A 28 -5.42 -19.94 14.08
N GLU A 29 -4.46 -19.19 14.64
CA GLU A 29 -4.75 -18.18 15.66
C GLU A 29 -5.61 -17.03 15.12
N MET A 30 -5.38 -16.59 13.89
CA MET A 30 -6.20 -15.57 13.24
C MET A 30 -7.60 -16.09 12.94
N SER A 31 -7.72 -17.30 12.43
CA SER A 31 -8.99 -17.96 12.11
C SER A 31 -9.86 -18.18 13.34
N SER A 32 -9.26 -18.34 14.52
CA SER A 32 -9.98 -18.50 15.78
C SER A 32 -10.44 -17.17 16.41
N ALA A 33 -9.98 -16.03 15.88
CA ALA A 33 -10.51 -14.73 16.24
C ALA A 33 -11.88 -14.55 15.58
N ALA A 34 -12.80 -13.93 16.31
CA ALA A 34 -14.19 -13.72 15.87
C ALA A 34 -14.29 -13.03 14.50
N ASP A 35 -15.49 -13.03 13.97
CA ASP A 35 -15.95 -12.51 12.69
C ASP A 35 -15.17 -11.30 12.15
N PHE A 36 -14.56 -11.48 11.00
CA PHE A 36 -13.92 -10.42 10.22
C PHE A 36 -14.29 -10.57 8.74
N ASP A 37 -14.52 -9.46 8.08
CA ASP A 37 -14.97 -9.41 6.68
C ASP A 37 -13.80 -9.40 5.69
N ALA A 38 -12.58 -9.13 6.17
CA ALA A 38 -11.40 -9.04 5.31
C ALA A 38 -10.10 -9.42 6.03
N VAL A 39 -9.16 -9.96 5.26
CA VAL A 39 -7.78 -10.24 5.69
C VAL A 39 -6.80 -9.49 4.79
N MET A 40 -5.97 -8.64 5.38
CA MET A 40 -4.88 -7.98 4.67
C MET A 40 -3.61 -8.80 4.75
N ILE A 41 -3.06 -9.19 3.60
CA ILE A 41 -1.79 -9.93 3.49
C ILE A 41 -0.73 -9.00 2.90
N ALA A 42 0.15 -8.49 3.75
CA ALA A 42 1.23 -7.57 3.36
C ALA A 42 2.50 -8.33 2.94
N ASP A 43 2.35 -9.28 2.03
CA ASP A 43 3.45 -10.08 1.47
C ASP A 43 3.29 -10.26 -0.04
N SER A 44 4.20 -10.96 -0.70
CA SER A 44 4.20 -11.18 -2.15
C SER A 44 4.80 -12.55 -2.51
N GLY A 45 4.77 -12.90 -3.79
CA GLY A 45 5.39 -14.12 -4.30
C GLY A 45 4.83 -15.39 -3.68
N ASN A 46 5.70 -16.38 -3.43
CA ASN A 46 5.30 -17.67 -2.90
C ASN A 46 4.74 -17.61 -1.47
N ARG A 47 5.18 -16.63 -0.69
CA ARG A 47 4.71 -16.45 0.70
C ARG A 47 3.25 -16.02 0.72
N LEU A 48 2.89 -15.03 -0.11
CA LEU A 48 1.49 -14.64 -0.32
C LEU A 48 0.63 -15.85 -0.69
N LYS A 49 1.07 -16.64 -1.69
CA LYS A 49 0.33 -17.82 -2.16
C LYS A 49 0.15 -18.87 -1.05
N SER A 50 1.22 -19.16 -0.32
CA SER A 50 1.19 -20.12 0.79
C SER A 50 0.24 -19.65 1.90
N MET A 51 0.30 -18.37 2.24
CA MET A 51 -0.55 -17.80 3.29
C MET A 51 -2.03 -17.80 2.88
N ALA A 52 -2.35 -17.38 1.66
CA ALA A 52 -3.71 -17.43 1.13
C ALA A 52 -4.26 -18.87 1.10
N SER A 53 -3.43 -19.85 0.70
CA SER A 53 -3.80 -21.27 0.72
C SER A 53 -4.11 -21.78 2.14
N MET A 54 -3.34 -21.31 3.13
CA MET A 54 -3.60 -21.69 4.54
C MET A 54 -4.87 -21.05 5.10
N PHE A 55 -5.17 -19.80 4.73
CA PHE A 55 -6.45 -19.18 5.07
C PHE A 55 -7.61 -19.96 4.44
N ALA A 56 -7.53 -20.29 3.15
CA ALA A 56 -8.56 -21.08 2.48
C ALA A 56 -8.73 -22.48 3.07
N TYR A 57 -7.65 -23.12 3.53
CA TYR A 57 -7.72 -24.40 4.25
C TYR A 57 -8.50 -24.32 5.57
N ASN A 58 -8.58 -23.12 6.16
CA ASN A 58 -9.38 -22.83 7.35
C ASN A 58 -10.73 -22.15 7.00
N ASP A 59 -11.24 -22.36 5.79
CA ASP A 59 -12.51 -21.81 5.28
C ASP A 59 -12.58 -20.28 5.24
N ILE A 60 -11.43 -19.61 5.22
CA ILE A 60 -11.33 -18.15 5.13
C ILE A 60 -10.98 -17.77 3.71
N MET A 61 -11.99 -17.44 2.91
CA MET A 61 -11.86 -17.03 1.52
C MET A 61 -13.13 -16.32 1.02
N TYR A 62 -13.04 -15.72 -0.17
CA TYR A 62 -14.20 -15.18 -0.87
C TYR A 62 -15.26 -16.28 -1.12
N PRO A 63 -16.58 -16.01 -0.98
CA PRO A 63 -17.18 -14.67 -0.78
C PRO A 63 -17.27 -14.17 0.67
N ASP A 64 -17.03 -15.01 1.65
CA ASP A 64 -17.24 -14.67 3.07
C ASP A 64 -16.18 -13.70 3.59
N VAL A 65 -14.93 -13.86 3.13
CA VAL A 65 -13.80 -13.01 3.53
C VAL A 65 -13.06 -12.47 2.32
N LEU A 66 -12.88 -11.15 2.23
CA LEU A 66 -12.15 -10.50 1.17
C LEU A 66 -10.65 -10.45 1.48
N PHE A 67 -9.82 -10.88 0.53
CA PHE A 67 -8.37 -10.67 0.64
C PHE A 67 -7.98 -9.27 0.18
N LEU A 68 -7.22 -8.57 1.03
CA LEU A 68 -6.65 -7.25 0.75
C LEU A 68 -5.13 -7.37 0.64
N GLY A 69 -4.56 -6.67 -0.33
CA GLY A 69 -3.12 -6.67 -0.56
C GLY A 69 -2.49 -5.28 -0.53
N THR A 70 -1.18 -5.28 -0.72
CA THR A 70 -0.40 -4.08 -1.00
C THR A 70 0.00 -4.05 -2.47
N SER A 71 0.59 -2.95 -2.94
CA SER A 71 1.15 -2.84 -4.30
C SER A 71 2.20 -3.92 -4.63
N ALA A 72 2.76 -4.60 -3.63
CA ALA A 72 3.67 -5.73 -3.83
C ALA A 72 3.02 -6.93 -4.54
N TRP A 73 1.68 -7.01 -4.54
CA TRP A 73 0.94 -8.04 -5.26
C TRP A 73 1.09 -7.92 -6.78
N ASP A 74 1.30 -6.71 -7.32
CA ASP A 74 1.48 -6.49 -8.77
C ASP A 74 2.76 -7.15 -9.31
N ASN A 75 3.74 -7.41 -8.46
CA ASN A 75 4.99 -8.10 -8.84
C ASN A 75 4.85 -9.63 -8.92
N THR A 76 3.68 -10.17 -8.58
CA THR A 76 3.41 -11.61 -8.56
C THR A 76 2.35 -11.93 -9.60
N ASN A 77 2.62 -12.90 -10.46
CA ASN A 77 1.57 -13.37 -11.37
C ASN A 77 0.53 -14.17 -10.58
N LEU A 78 -0.59 -13.52 -10.26
CA LEU A 78 -1.68 -14.06 -9.45
C LEU A 78 -2.86 -14.57 -10.29
N SER A 79 -2.83 -14.45 -11.62
CA SER A 79 -3.94 -14.86 -12.49
C SER A 79 -4.21 -16.38 -12.47
N LYS A 80 -3.30 -17.19 -11.95
CA LYS A 80 -3.45 -18.63 -11.79
C LYS A 80 -3.83 -19.04 -10.35
N GLU A 81 -3.88 -18.12 -9.44
CA GLU A 81 -4.14 -18.36 -8.01
C GLU A 81 -5.63 -18.13 -7.72
N THR A 82 -6.43 -19.14 -7.98
CA THR A 82 -7.91 -19.07 -7.87
C THR A 82 -8.39 -18.66 -6.49
N ILE A 83 -7.64 -18.98 -5.44
CA ILE A 83 -7.94 -18.61 -4.04
C ILE A 83 -7.90 -17.09 -3.83
N LEU A 84 -7.04 -16.39 -4.60
CA LEU A 84 -6.89 -14.93 -4.52
C LEU A 84 -7.84 -14.18 -5.45
N TYR A 85 -8.66 -14.85 -6.25
CA TYR A 85 -9.64 -14.16 -7.10
C TYR A 85 -10.58 -13.33 -6.25
N HIS A 86 -10.96 -12.18 -6.77
CA HIS A 86 -11.68 -11.10 -6.11
C HIS A 86 -10.88 -10.36 -5.03
N GLY A 87 -9.68 -10.82 -4.68
CA GLY A 87 -8.76 -10.06 -3.82
C GLY A 87 -8.39 -8.74 -4.47
N VAL A 88 -8.26 -7.67 -3.65
CA VAL A 88 -8.00 -6.30 -4.14
C VAL A 88 -6.74 -5.72 -3.54
N TYR A 89 -6.04 -4.90 -4.33
CA TYR A 89 -4.83 -4.21 -3.89
C TYR A 89 -4.68 -2.84 -4.55
N PRO A 90 -4.07 -1.86 -3.85
CA PRO A 90 -3.83 -0.53 -4.41
C PRO A 90 -2.61 -0.52 -5.32
N MET A 91 -2.67 0.25 -6.41
CA MET A 91 -1.56 0.46 -7.32
C MET A 91 -1.57 1.88 -7.90
N VAL A 92 -0.40 2.42 -8.23
CA VAL A 92 -0.32 3.65 -9.04
C VAL A 92 -0.86 3.37 -10.43
N SER A 93 -1.60 4.32 -11.00
CA SER A 93 -2.13 4.15 -12.36
C SER A 93 -1.01 4.07 -13.39
N LYS A 94 -0.99 2.99 -14.16
CA LYS A 94 0.03 2.77 -15.20
C LYS A 94 -0.02 3.84 -16.29
N SER A 95 -1.15 4.52 -16.46
CA SER A 95 -1.32 5.55 -17.49
C SER A 95 -0.39 6.75 -17.32
N TYR A 96 0.00 7.09 -16.09
CA TYR A 96 0.93 8.19 -15.83
C TYR A 96 2.40 7.82 -16.09
N GLY A 97 2.76 6.56 -15.87
CA GLY A 97 4.13 6.07 -15.97
C GLY A 97 4.59 5.70 -17.38
N THR A 98 3.71 5.69 -18.38
CA THR A 98 4.03 5.19 -19.73
C THR A 98 5.21 5.94 -20.34
N TYR A 99 5.16 7.28 -20.33
CA TYR A 99 6.25 8.11 -20.87
C TYR A 99 7.60 7.80 -20.21
N PHE A 100 7.63 7.72 -18.89
CA PHE A 100 8.86 7.39 -18.14
C PHE A 100 9.37 6.00 -18.52
N THR A 101 8.49 5.01 -18.55
CA THR A 101 8.83 3.62 -18.86
C THR A 101 9.43 3.49 -20.26
N ASP A 102 8.81 4.12 -21.25
CA ASP A 102 9.26 4.09 -22.64
C ASP A 102 10.62 4.81 -22.79
N LYS A 103 10.75 5.97 -22.18
CA LYS A 103 12.00 6.76 -22.19
C LYS A 103 13.14 6.03 -21.49
N TYR A 104 12.86 5.39 -20.36
CA TYR A 104 13.84 4.58 -19.63
C TYR A 104 14.31 3.40 -20.47
N LYS A 105 13.37 2.66 -21.07
CA LYS A 105 13.66 1.54 -21.94
C LYS A 105 14.48 1.93 -23.18
N GLU A 106 14.13 3.06 -23.81
CA GLU A 106 14.88 3.63 -24.93
C GLU A 106 16.34 3.93 -24.54
N THR A 107 16.54 4.49 -23.33
CA THR A 107 17.85 4.95 -22.86
C THR A 107 18.73 3.82 -22.34
N PHE A 108 18.16 2.86 -21.61
CA PHE A 108 18.90 1.83 -20.87
C PHE A 108 18.70 0.41 -21.40
N GLY A 109 17.76 0.20 -22.35
CA GLY A 109 17.50 -1.10 -22.97
C GLY A 109 16.73 -2.10 -22.11
N GLU A 110 16.31 -1.71 -20.89
CA GLU A 110 15.61 -2.57 -19.95
C GLU A 110 14.40 -1.87 -19.34
N GLN A 111 13.50 -2.63 -18.70
CA GLN A 111 12.37 -2.08 -17.97
C GLN A 111 12.82 -1.45 -16.65
N PRO A 112 12.29 -0.27 -16.26
CA PRO A 112 12.62 0.35 -15.00
C PRO A 112 12.06 -0.49 -13.84
N LYS A 113 12.81 -0.55 -12.73
CA LYS A 113 12.25 -1.02 -11.46
C LYS A 113 11.33 0.05 -10.90
N SER A 114 10.28 -0.35 -10.19
CA SER A 114 9.26 0.57 -9.64
C SER A 114 9.87 1.69 -8.79
N ILE A 115 10.95 1.42 -8.06
CA ILE A 115 11.62 2.43 -7.23
C ILE A 115 12.22 3.58 -8.06
N TYR A 116 12.55 3.36 -9.34
CA TYR A 116 13.17 4.39 -10.20
C TYR A 116 12.17 5.49 -10.56
N SER A 117 10.89 5.17 -10.67
CA SER A 117 9.85 6.18 -10.91
C SER A 117 9.70 7.17 -9.75
N PHE A 118 9.87 6.71 -8.50
CA PHE A 118 9.87 7.61 -7.33
C PHE A 118 11.10 8.53 -7.31
N ALA A 119 12.27 8.00 -7.68
CA ALA A 119 13.47 8.83 -7.83
C ALA A 119 13.30 9.89 -8.92
N TYR A 120 12.68 9.53 -10.05
CA TYR A 120 12.38 10.45 -11.13
C TYR A 120 11.43 11.56 -10.68
N ASP A 121 10.31 11.23 -10.03
CA ASP A 121 9.37 12.21 -9.48
C ASP A 121 10.03 13.13 -8.45
N SER A 122 10.93 12.60 -7.61
CA SER A 122 11.67 13.39 -6.62
C SER A 122 12.57 14.44 -7.27
N VAL A 123 13.27 14.09 -8.36
CA VAL A 123 14.10 15.02 -9.12
C VAL A 123 13.26 16.07 -9.81
N LEU A 124 12.13 15.70 -10.44
CA LEU A 124 11.20 16.63 -11.06
C LEU A 124 10.64 17.62 -10.03
N LEU A 125 10.22 17.13 -8.87
CA LEU A 125 9.72 17.96 -7.77
C LEU A 125 10.80 18.96 -7.31
N ALA A 126 12.01 18.49 -7.06
CA ALA A 126 13.13 19.33 -6.67
C ALA A 126 13.43 20.41 -7.73
N SER A 127 13.37 20.05 -9.02
CA SER A 127 13.56 20.98 -10.12
C SER A 127 12.49 22.10 -10.14
N VAL A 128 11.23 21.75 -9.96
CA VAL A 128 10.13 22.72 -9.88
C VAL A 128 10.27 23.62 -8.66
N LEU A 129 10.63 23.07 -7.52
CA LEU A 129 10.79 23.81 -6.28
C LEU A 129 12.05 24.69 -6.26
N SER A 130 13.11 24.35 -7.00
CA SER A 130 14.35 25.14 -7.09
C SER A 130 14.13 26.56 -7.67
N THR A 131 13.02 26.77 -8.36
CA THR A 131 12.64 28.10 -8.91
C THR A 131 11.92 28.97 -7.88
N LYS A 132 11.63 28.49 -6.69
CA LYS A 132 10.92 29.21 -5.61
C LYS A 132 11.90 29.82 -4.62
N ASP A 133 11.49 30.94 -4.02
CA ASP A 133 12.22 31.53 -2.93
C ASP A 133 12.21 30.58 -1.71
N ARG A 134 13.31 30.60 -0.96
CA ARG A 134 13.50 29.69 0.18
C ARG A 134 12.41 29.83 1.25
N ASN A 135 11.86 31.02 1.42
CA ASN A 135 10.78 31.29 2.38
C ASN A 135 9.42 30.74 1.94
N ASP A 136 9.24 30.50 0.63
CA ASP A 136 8.00 29.99 0.05
C ASP A 136 8.04 28.48 -0.20
N LEU A 137 9.19 27.85 0.06
CA LEU A 137 9.43 26.44 -0.29
C LEU A 137 8.46 25.50 0.43
N ASP A 138 8.28 25.70 1.74
CA ASP A 138 7.38 24.87 2.54
C ASP A 138 5.93 25.03 2.09
N ALA A 139 5.50 26.26 1.81
CA ALA A 139 4.16 26.54 1.31
C ALA A 139 3.95 25.96 -0.10
N ALA A 140 4.98 26.01 -0.96
CA ALA A 140 4.92 25.43 -2.29
C ALA A 140 4.89 23.88 -2.24
N LEU A 141 5.67 23.28 -1.34
CA LEU A 141 5.75 21.84 -1.16
C LEU A 141 4.47 21.26 -0.57
N THR A 142 3.90 21.90 0.44
CA THR A 142 2.71 21.42 1.18
C THR A 142 1.40 22.03 0.69
N GLY A 143 1.43 22.67 -0.46
CA GLY A 143 0.26 23.32 -1.08
C GLY A 143 -0.90 22.37 -1.35
N LYS A 144 -2.13 22.88 -1.22
CA LYS A 144 -3.36 22.08 -1.41
C LYS A 144 -3.49 21.46 -2.79
N SER A 145 -2.91 22.07 -3.82
CA SER A 145 -2.98 21.59 -5.22
C SER A 145 -2.23 20.29 -5.46
N GLY A 146 -1.22 19.97 -4.66
CA GLY A 146 -0.37 18.78 -4.88
C GLY A 146 0.38 18.80 -6.20
N PHE A 147 0.86 17.64 -6.65
CA PHE A 147 1.69 17.46 -7.83
C PHE A 147 1.20 16.25 -8.64
N ILE A 148 1.48 16.27 -9.94
CA ILE A 148 1.28 15.11 -10.81
C ILE A 148 2.65 14.67 -11.31
N GLY A 149 3.05 13.47 -10.96
CA GLY A 149 4.28 12.83 -11.41
C GLY A 149 4.00 11.60 -12.27
N VAL A 150 5.04 10.84 -12.56
CA VAL A 150 4.92 9.57 -13.30
C VAL A 150 4.24 8.46 -12.49
N ASN A 151 4.13 8.65 -11.17
CA ASN A 151 3.34 7.82 -10.28
C ASN A 151 1.92 8.37 -10.01
N GLY A 152 1.45 9.32 -10.83
CA GLY A 152 0.14 9.93 -10.68
C GLY A 152 0.14 11.13 -9.73
N PHE A 153 -1.04 11.45 -9.22
CA PHE A 153 -1.22 12.57 -8.31
C PHE A 153 -0.70 12.25 -6.91
N PHE A 154 0.04 13.19 -6.31
CA PHE A 154 0.49 13.10 -4.92
C PHE A 154 0.53 14.47 -4.23
N LYS A 155 0.49 14.45 -2.90
CA LYS A 155 0.68 15.63 -2.03
C LYS A 155 1.69 15.32 -0.95
N ILE A 156 2.42 16.34 -0.54
CA ILE A 156 3.21 16.30 0.69
C ILE A 156 2.43 17.07 1.76
N LEU A 157 2.16 16.45 2.88
CA LEU A 157 1.44 17.04 3.99
C LEU A 157 2.40 17.84 4.89
N PRO A 158 1.91 18.86 5.64
CA PRO A 158 2.74 19.59 6.61
C PRO A 158 3.41 18.69 7.66
N THR A 159 2.89 17.49 7.87
CA THR A 159 3.48 16.45 8.74
C THR A 159 4.69 15.75 8.12
N GLY A 160 5.02 16.01 6.85
CA GLY A 160 6.04 15.30 6.08
C GLY A 160 5.57 13.99 5.45
N GLN A 161 4.33 13.58 5.70
CA GLN A 161 3.73 12.42 5.06
C GLN A 161 3.35 12.73 3.60
N SER A 162 3.33 11.72 2.75
CA SER A 162 2.83 11.83 1.39
C SER A 162 1.46 11.14 1.24
N TYR A 163 0.58 11.78 0.51
CA TYR A 163 -0.66 11.19 0.02
C TYR A 163 -0.49 10.89 -1.48
N HIS A 164 -0.90 9.70 -1.90
CA HIS A 164 -0.90 9.28 -3.30
C HIS A 164 -2.30 8.85 -3.72
N SER A 165 -2.72 9.28 -4.89
CA SER A 165 -3.93 8.77 -5.52
C SER A 165 -3.64 7.42 -6.19
N LEU A 166 -4.35 6.39 -5.76
CA LEU A 166 -4.12 5.01 -6.19
C LEU A 166 -5.36 4.44 -6.87
N GLU A 167 -5.17 3.59 -7.86
CA GLU A 167 -6.20 2.70 -8.39
C GLU A 167 -6.36 1.50 -7.47
N MET A 168 -7.56 0.93 -7.40
CA MET A 168 -7.78 -0.38 -6.81
C MET A 168 -7.89 -1.40 -7.92
N LEU A 169 -7.10 -2.45 -7.83
CA LEU A 169 -7.09 -3.58 -8.78
C LEU A 169 -7.65 -4.82 -8.11
N GLU A 170 -8.50 -5.53 -8.84
CA GLU A 170 -9.04 -6.84 -8.47
C GLU A 170 -8.26 -7.94 -9.22
N ILE A 171 -7.93 -9.03 -8.53
CA ILE A 171 -7.31 -10.20 -9.14
C ILE A 171 -8.38 -11.00 -9.87
N THR A 172 -8.17 -11.24 -11.18
CA THR A 172 -9.05 -12.08 -12.00
C THR A 172 -8.24 -13.14 -12.76
N LYS A 173 -8.93 -14.11 -13.35
CA LYS A 173 -8.31 -15.13 -14.21
C LYS A 173 -7.55 -14.55 -15.42
N ASP A 174 -7.98 -13.39 -15.90
CA ASP A 174 -7.42 -12.72 -17.07
C ASP A 174 -6.34 -11.68 -16.69
N GLY A 175 -5.99 -11.61 -15.42
CA GLY A 175 -5.05 -10.65 -14.83
C GLY A 175 -5.74 -9.58 -14.00
N PRO A 176 -4.96 -8.60 -13.49
CA PRO A 176 -5.51 -7.53 -12.67
C PRO A 176 -6.46 -6.63 -13.45
N LYS A 177 -7.61 -6.33 -12.86
CA LYS A 177 -8.64 -5.44 -13.41
C LYS A 177 -8.83 -4.24 -12.51
N VAL A 178 -8.82 -3.02 -13.07
CA VAL A 178 -9.13 -1.79 -12.32
C VAL A 178 -10.60 -1.79 -11.94
N VAL A 179 -10.88 -1.78 -10.63
CA VAL A 179 -12.25 -1.70 -10.06
C VAL A 179 -12.56 -0.33 -9.47
N SER A 180 -11.54 0.45 -9.11
CA SER A 180 -11.66 1.86 -8.75
C SER A 180 -10.50 2.64 -9.35
N LYS A 181 -10.81 3.71 -10.06
CA LYS A 181 -9.79 4.58 -10.67
C LYS A 181 -9.17 5.51 -9.61
N ALA A 182 -7.92 5.88 -9.84
CA ALA A 182 -7.26 6.93 -9.08
C ALA A 182 -8.05 8.24 -9.18
N ASP A 183 -8.37 8.84 -8.05
CA ASP A 183 -8.99 10.16 -8.04
C ASP A 183 -7.90 11.22 -8.15
N ASN A 184 -7.87 11.90 -9.30
CA ASN A 184 -6.92 12.98 -9.59
C ASN A 184 -7.42 14.34 -9.11
N ARG A 185 -8.62 14.38 -8.54
CA ARG A 185 -9.16 15.60 -7.98
C ARG A 185 -8.50 15.90 -6.65
N ASN A 186 -8.43 17.17 -6.37
CA ASN A 186 -8.04 17.72 -5.09
C ASN A 186 -9.06 17.26 -4.03
N SER A 187 -9.01 15.98 -3.64
CA SER A 187 -9.95 15.46 -2.66
C SER A 187 -9.64 16.11 -1.32
N ASP A 188 -10.68 16.58 -0.64
CA ASP A 188 -10.64 17.13 0.73
C ASP A 188 -10.25 16.06 1.79
N TYR A 189 -9.62 14.99 1.35
CA TYR A 189 -9.15 13.87 2.16
C TYR A 189 -8.06 14.23 3.18
N VAL A 190 -7.59 15.47 3.17
CA VAL A 190 -6.46 15.91 3.98
C VAL A 190 -6.85 16.26 5.41
N ASP A 191 -8.13 16.47 5.69
CA ASP A 191 -8.63 16.83 7.03
C ASP A 191 -9.10 15.62 7.86
N SER A 192 -8.73 14.41 7.50
CA SER A 192 -9.01 13.27 8.35
C SER A 192 -7.98 13.18 9.47
N GLU A 193 -8.47 13.22 10.69
CA GLU A 193 -7.79 13.03 11.98
C GLU A 193 -7.05 11.68 12.15
N ILE A 194 -6.44 11.15 11.10
CA ILE A 194 -5.46 10.08 11.24
C ILE A 194 -4.13 10.77 11.51
N ASP A 195 -3.94 11.18 12.75
CA ASP A 195 -2.62 11.56 13.29
C ASP A 195 -1.73 10.32 13.36
N ILE A 196 -1.26 9.89 12.19
CA ILE A 196 -0.15 8.94 12.15
C ILE A 196 1.09 9.80 12.39
N ARG A 197 1.42 9.97 13.66
CA ARG A 197 2.62 10.72 14.08
C ARG A 197 3.81 10.14 13.36
N TYR A 198 4.56 10.98 12.67
CA TYR A 198 5.86 10.63 12.13
C TYR A 198 6.74 10.16 13.28
N ILE A 199 7.08 8.89 13.26
CA ILE A 199 8.02 8.29 14.20
C ILE A 199 9.34 8.17 13.46
N PRO A 200 10.40 8.89 13.88
CA PRO A 200 11.72 8.73 13.29
C PRO A 200 12.13 7.26 13.27
N TYR A 201 12.75 6.82 12.19
CA TYR A 201 13.12 5.41 11.99
C TYR A 201 13.92 4.84 13.18
N GLU A 202 14.76 5.65 13.80
CA GLU A 202 15.56 5.28 14.98
C GLU A 202 14.71 5.00 16.23
N LYS A 203 13.49 5.55 16.27
CA LYS A 203 12.52 5.36 17.35
C LYS A 203 11.50 4.26 17.07
N LEU A 204 11.51 3.69 15.86
CA LEU A 204 10.64 2.55 15.55
C LEU A 204 11.09 1.34 16.39
N PRO A 205 10.21 0.77 17.20
CA PRO A 205 10.53 -0.45 17.92
C PRO A 205 10.81 -1.57 16.91
N LYS A 206 11.79 -2.40 17.23
CA LYS A 206 12.00 -3.64 16.48
C LYS A 206 10.88 -4.60 16.85
N PHE A 207 9.85 -4.66 16.03
CA PHE A 207 8.67 -5.49 16.26
C PHE A 207 8.94 -6.99 16.08
N TYR A 208 10.05 -7.33 15.48
CA TYR A 208 10.47 -8.73 15.31
C TYR A 208 10.56 -9.44 16.66
N GLY A 209 9.84 -10.55 16.81
CA GLY A 209 9.77 -11.30 18.06
C GLY A 209 8.86 -10.70 19.14
N LYS A 210 8.10 -9.65 18.83
CA LYS A 210 7.09 -9.06 19.72
C LYS A 210 5.72 -9.69 19.50
N SER A 211 4.95 -9.83 20.57
CA SER A 211 3.56 -10.25 20.48
C SER A 211 2.68 -9.15 19.88
N SER A 212 1.55 -9.53 19.27
CA SER A 212 0.58 -8.58 18.73
C SER A 212 0.12 -7.57 19.78
N SER A 213 -0.06 -8.00 21.03
CA SER A 213 -0.47 -7.14 22.14
C SER A 213 0.58 -6.08 22.50
N GLU A 214 1.87 -6.42 22.44
CA GLU A 214 2.96 -5.45 22.67
C GLU A 214 3.03 -4.41 21.58
N VAL A 215 2.82 -4.81 20.32
CA VAL A 215 2.83 -3.89 19.16
C VAL A 215 1.61 -2.97 19.21
N LEU A 216 0.42 -3.50 19.44
CA LEU A 216 -0.78 -2.68 19.58
C LEU A 216 -0.66 -1.69 20.74
N LYS A 217 -0.19 -2.14 21.90
CA LYS A 217 0.05 -1.27 23.05
C LYS A 217 1.01 -0.12 22.72
N TRP A 218 2.03 -0.39 21.91
CA TRP A 218 2.96 0.66 21.47
C TRP A 218 2.30 1.63 20.48
N LEU A 219 1.50 1.13 19.51
CA LEU A 219 0.80 1.96 18.52
C LEU A 219 -0.23 2.90 19.16
N TYR A 220 -0.90 2.48 20.25
CA TYR A 220 -1.91 3.29 20.92
C TYR A 220 -1.33 4.23 21.99
N ASN A 221 -0.10 4.03 22.46
CA ASN A 221 0.51 4.81 23.53
C ASN A 221 1.57 5.82 23.03
N ASN A 222 1.87 5.87 21.75
CA ASN A 222 2.81 6.76 21.10
C ASN A 222 2.23 7.41 19.86
#